data_288891edd031c284a216dcc2ddb9e896
#
_entry.id   288891edd031c284a216dcc2ddb9e896
#
_cell.length_a   1.000
_cell.length_b   1.000
_cell.length_c   1.000
_cell.angle_alpha   90.00
_cell.angle_beta   90.00
_cell.angle_gamma   90.00
#
_symmetry.space_group_name_H-M   'P 1'
#
loop_
_entity.id
_entity.type
_entity.pdbx_description
1 polymer ?
#
loop_
_entity_poly.entity_id
_entity_poly.type
_entity_poly.pdbx_seq_one_letter_code
_entity_poly.pdbx_strand_id
1 'polypeptide(L)'
;AGGDCISDVEVEQEILHLAAEYNVLQFAYDPHGMAHMARRLTDQGLEMMPFRQGTLSMNEPTKLTEKMILQKELQHGGNPVLRWMITNARTIQDNNGCVRIAKENKDSPRKVDGVVAMIMAIGQWMKFDIEDNANKSVYEERGLRV
;
A
#
# COMPACT_ATOMS: atom_id res chain seq x y z
N ALA A 1 -21.19 1.62 10.61
CA ALA A 1 -21.00 0.32 11.23
C ALA A 1 -21.20 0.46 12.73
N GLY A 2 -22.24 -0.17 13.28
CA GLY A 2 -22.62 -0.12 14.69
C GLY A 2 -22.34 -1.44 15.42
N GLY A 3 -21.15 -2.01 15.26
CA GLY A 3 -20.79 -3.29 15.88
C GLY A 3 -19.31 -3.37 16.27
N ASP A 4 -18.98 -4.26 17.19
CA ASP A 4 -17.62 -4.48 17.68
C ASP A 4 -16.72 -5.25 16.69
N CYS A 5 -17.26 -5.73 15.57
CA CYS A 5 -16.54 -6.47 14.54
C CYS A 5 -16.74 -5.84 13.16
N ILE A 6 -15.66 -5.69 12.40
CA ILE A 6 -15.71 -5.33 10.99
C ILE A 6 -16.06 -6.60 10.20
N SER A 7 -17.10 -6.53 9.38
CA SER A 7 -17.51 -7.64 8.51
C SER A 7 -16.65 -7.69 7.25
N ASP A 8 -16.15 -8.87 6.89
CA ASP A 8 -15.44 -9.08 5.62
C ASP A 8 -16.27 -8.65 4.40
N VAL A 9 -17.60 -8.81 4.49
CA VAL A 9 -18.53 -8.40 3.42
C VAL A 9 -18.56 -6.88 3.27
N GLU A 10 -18.58 -6.13 4.39
CA GLU A 10 -18.55 -4.66 4.35
C GLU A 10 -17.23 -4.15 3.77
N VAL A 11 -16.11 -4.77 4.13
CA VAL A 11 -14.79 -4.43 3.58
C VAL A 11 -14.74 -4.70 2.08
N GLU A 12 -15.25 -5.84 1.62
CA GLU A 12 -15.31 -6.21 0.22
C GLU A 12 -16.17 -5.22 -0.60
N GLN A 13 -17.33 -4.85 -0.07
CA GLN A 13 -18.22 -3.87 -0.70
C GLN A 13 -17.58 -2.49 -0.80
N GLU A 14 -16.86 -2.06 0.23
CA GLU A 14 -16.14 -0.78 0.22
C GLU A 14 -15.01 -0.78 -0.81
N ILE A 15 -14.25 -1.87 -0.93
CA ILE A 15 -13.20 -1.99 -1.96
C ILE A 15 -13.81 -1.90 -3.37
N LEU A 16 -14.95 -2.58 -3.62
CA LEU A 16 -15.65 -2.51 -4.90
C LEU A 16 -16.19 -1.11 -5.18
N HIS A 17 -16.73 -0.44 -4.17
CA HIS A 17 -17.19 0.94 -4.28
C HIS A 17 -16.04 1.88 -4.67
N LEU A 18 -14.90 1.80 -3.96
CA LEU A 18 -13.71 2.58 -4.27
C LEU A 18 -13.17 2.30 -5.69
N ALA A 19 -13.19 1.03 -6.11
CA ALA A 19 -12.78 0.65 -7.47
C ALA A 19 -13.69 1.24 -8.55
N ALA A 20 -14.99 1.40 -8.26
CA ALA A 20 -15.94 2.01 -9.18
C ALA A 20 -15.86 3.55 -9.19
N GLU A 21 -15.51 4.17 -8.04
CA GLU A 21 -15.39 5.62 -7.91
C GLU A 21 -14.07 6.15 -8.49
N TYR A 22 -12.98 5.42 -8.26
CA TYR A 22 -11.63 5.80 -8.69
C TYR A 22 -11.12 4.85 -9.78
N ASN A 23 -10.29 5.36 -10.68
CA ASN A 23 -9.58 4.52 -11.65
C ASN A 23 -8.41 3.81 -10.96
N VAL A 24 -8.72 2.81 -10.13
CA VAL A 24 -7.72 2.04 -9.39
C VAL A 24 -7.11 0.99 -10.30
N LEU A 25 -5.80 1.09 -10.53
CA LEU A 25 -5.07 0.14 -11.37
C LEU A 25 -4.79 -1.17 -10.65
N GLN A 26 -4.40 -1.10 -9.37
CA GLN A 26 -4.02 -2.27 -8.57
C GLN A 26 -4.33 -2.05 -7.09
N PHE A 27 -4.68 -3.11 -6.38
CA PHE A 27 -4.84 -3.12 -4.93
C PHE A 27 -3.74 -3.94 -4.27
N ALA A 28 -2.87 -3.29 -3.50
CA ALA A 28 -1.87 -3.99 -2.68
C ALA A 28 -2.52 -4.57 -1.41
N TYR A 29 -2.32 -5.85 -1.13
CA TYR A 29 -2.86 -6.49 0.06
C TYR A 29 -1.82 -7.36 0.77
N ASP A 30 -1.93 -7.51 2.09
CA ASP A 30 -1.13 -8.48 2.84
C ASP A 30 -1.74 -9.88 2.67
N PRO A 31 -0.99 -10.85 2.11
CA PRO A 31 -1.47 -12.23 1.98
C PRO A 31 -1.89 -12.88 3.31
N HIS A 32 -1.34 -12.40 4.43
CA HIS A 32 -1.70 -12.90 5.74
C HIS A 32 -3.11 -12.42 6.14
N GLY A 33 -4.07 -13.31 6.09
CA GLY A 33 -5.46 -13.05 6.47
C GLY A 33 -6.38 -12.55 5.35
N MET A 34 -5.86 -12.03 4.24
CA MET A 34 -6.68 -11.50 3.14
C MET A 34 -6.77 -12.39 1.88
N ALA A 35 -6.11 -13.54 1.86
CA ALA A 35 -6.01 -14.36 0.64
C ALA A 35 -7.36 -14.78 0.06
N HIS A 36 -8.36 -15.12 0.89
CA HIS A 36 -9.69 -15.52 0.44
C HIS A 36 -10.49 -14.34 -0.14
N MET A 37 -10.43 -13.19 0.50
CA MET A 37 -11.08 -11.97 0.01
C MET A 37 -10.42 -11.50 -1.30
N ALA A 38 -9.10 -11.48 -1.36
CA ALA A 38 -8.36 -11.11 -2.57
C ALA A 38 -8.76 -11.97 -3.76
N ARG A 39 -8.93 -13.30 -3.58
CA ARG A 39 -9.40 -14.17 -4.64
C ARG A 39 -10.79 -13.79 -5.13
N ARG A 40 -11.76 -13.56 -4.22
CA ARG A 40 -13.11 -13.13 -4.62
C ARG A 40 -13.11 -11.80 -5.37
N LEU A 41 -12.29 -10.84 -4.94
CA LEU A 41 -12.14 -9.56 -5.61
C LEU A 41 -11.49 -9.70 -7.00
N THR A 42 -10.51 -10.61 -7.14
CA THR A 42 -9.93 -10.94 -8.44
C THR A 42 -10.97 -11.57 -9.37
N ASP A 43 -11.80 -12.48 -8.87
CA ASP A 43 -12.89 -13.09 -9.63
C ASP A 43 -13.93 -12.03 -10.11
N GLN A 44 -14.00 -10.87 -9.43
CA GLN A 44 -14.81 -9.71 -9.79
C GLN A 44 -14.09 -8.70 -10.71
N GLY A 45 -12.86 -9.04 -11.15
CA GLY A 45 -12.11 -8.26 -12.12
C GLY A 45 -11.14 -7.22 -11.52
N LEU A 46 -10.91 -7.22 -10.21
CA LEU A 46 -9.94 -6.33 -9.60
C LEU A 46 -8.53 -6.92 -9.66
N GLU A 47 -7.54 -6.06 -9.93
CA GLU A 47 -6.12 -6.42 -9.93
C GLU A 47 -5.59 -6.43 -8.50
N MET A 48 -5.59 -7.61 -7.86
CA MET A 48 -5.16 -7.80 -6.47
C MET A 48 -3.70 -8.24 -6.39
N MET A 49 -2.82 -7.40 -5.83
CA MET A 49 -1.37 -7.62 -5.78
C MET A 49 -0.90 -7.98 -4.36
N PRO A 50 -0.33 -9.16 -4.14
CA PRO A 50 0.19 -9.53 -2.83
C PRO A 50 1.42 -8.69 -2.46
N PHE A 51 1.36 -8.05 -1.30
CA PHE A 51 2.45 -7.23 -0.76
C PHE A 51 2.75 -7.64 0.69
N ARG A 52 3.87 -8.31 0.91
CA ARG A 52 4.27 -8.75 2.24
C ARG A 52 4.80 -7.57 3.07
N GLN A 53 4.38 -7.50 4.34
CA GLN A 53 4.80 -6.44 5.28
C GLN A 53 6.15 -6.73 5.97
N GLY A 54 7.00 -7.57 5.35
CA GLY A 54 8.35 -7.85 5.85
C GLY A 54 9.30 -6.65 5.66
N THR A 55 10.38 -6.63 6.43
CA THR A 55 11.36 -5.53 6.41
C THR A 55 11.93 -5.31 5.01
N LEU A 56 12.23 -6.39 4.30
CA LEU A 56 12.79 -6.30 2.93
C LEU A 56 11.82 -5.61 1.95
N SER A 57 10.55 -6.01 1.96
CA SER A 57 9.54 -5.43 1.05
C SER A 57 9.16 -4.00 1.40
N MET A 58 9.21 -3.65 2.69
CA MET A 58 8.82 -2.34 3.19
C MET A 58 9.95 -1.31 3.18
N ASN A 59 11.22 -1.73 3.05
CA ASN A 59 12.38 -0.87 3.20
C ASN A 59 12.37 0.34 2.25
N GLU A 60 12.41 0.09 0.95
CA GLU A 60 12.48 1.18 -0.04
C GLU A 60 11.20 2.04 -0.07
N PRO A 61 9.97 1.46 -0.01
CA PRO A 61 8.76 2.27 0.10
C PRO A 61 8.71 3.14 1.37
N THR A 62 9.22 2.65 2.51
CA THR A 62 9.27 3.44 3.75
C THR A 62 10.20 4.64 3.59
N LYS A 63 11.40 4.44 3.05
CA LYS A 63 12.35 5.53 2.78
C LYS A 63 11.81 6.55 1.78
N LEU A 64 11.18 6.07 0.72
CA LEU A 64 10.57 6.96 -0.27
C LEU A 64 9.42 7.77 0.34
N THR A 65 8.57 7.14 1.14
CA THR A 65 7.47 7.83 1.85
C THR A 65 8.01 8.93 2.77
N GLU A 66 9.05 8.65 3.54
CA GLU A 66 9.72 9.65 4.40
C GLU A 66 10.24 10.82 3.56
N LYS A 67 10.94 10.53 2.46
CA LYS A 67 11.45 11.55 1.55
C LYS A 67 10.32 12.42 1.00
N MET A 68 9.23 11.82 0.52
CA MET A 68 8.06 12.55 -0.01
C MET A 68 7.40 13.45 1.04
N ILE A 69 7.34 13.00 2.29
CA ILE A 69 6.84 13.82 3.41
C ILE A 69 7.76 15.03 3.66
N LEU A 70 9.07 14.80 3.75
CA LEU A 70 10.06 15.86 3.99
C LEU A 70 10.09 16.89 2.85
N GLN A 71 9.93 16.44 1.61
CA GLN A 71 9.89 17.29 0.42
C GLN A 71 8.52 17.93 0.17
N LYS A 72 7.51 17.61 1.00
CA LYS A 72 6.11 18.10 0.85
C LYS A 72 5.44 17.67 -0.46
N GLU A 73 5.88 16.55 -1.02
CA GLU A 73 5.34 15.97 -2.25
C GLU A 73 4.09 15.10 -1.98
N LEU A 74 3.94 14.61 -0.74
CA LEU A 74 2.79 13.79 -0.34
C LEU A 74 1.58 14.67 0.03
N GLN A 75 0.53 14.59 -0.78
CA GLN A 75 -0.73 15.29 -0.53
C GLN A 75 -1.79 14.28 -0.02
N HIS A 76 -2.13 14.36 1.27
CA HIS A 76 -3.07 13.43 1.91
C HIS A 76 -4.41 14.09 2.32
N GLY A 77 -4.73 15.26 1.76
CA GLY A 77 -5.98 15.97 2.01
C GLY A 77 -6.24 16.40 3.46
N GLY A 78 -5.22 16.35 4.32
CA GLY A 78 -5.36 16.76 5.73
C GLY A 78 -6.16 15.76 6.59
N ASN A 79 -6.39 14.51 6.14
CA ASN A 79 -7.16 13.52 6.89
C ASN A 79 -6.66 13.38 8.34
N PRO A 80 -7.50 13.66 9.36
CA PRO A 80 -7.08 13.70 10.76
C PRO A 80 -6.69 12.33 11.30
N VAL A 81 -7.31 11.26 10.81
CA VAL A 81 -7.02 9.89 11.23
C VAL A 81 -5.64 9.47 10.71
N LEU A 82 -5.34 9.74 9.44
CA LEU A 82 -4.02 9.46 8.89
C LEU A 82 -2.93 10.27 9.59
N ARG A 83 -3.17 11.55 9.86
CA ARG A 83 -2.23 12.40 10.64
C ARG A 83 -1.95 11.81 12.01
N TRP A 84 -3.00 11.38 12.72
CA TRP A 84 -2.85 10.71 14.02
C TRP A 84 -2.04 9.41 13.90
N MET A 85 -2.30 8.58 12.87
CA MET A 85 -1.54 7.36 12.63
C MET A 85 -0.06 7.64 12.32
N ILE A 86 0.24 8.70 11.57
CA ILE A 86 1.63 9.13 11.30
C ILE A 86 2.35 9.50 12.59
N THR A 87 1.70 10.20 13.53
CA THR A 87 2.31 10.53 14.82
C THR A 87 2.58 9.30 15.70
N ASN A 88 1.86 8.21 15.49
CA ASN A 88 2.05 6.95 16.20
C ASN A 88 3.13 6.04 15.58
N ALA A 89 3.51 6.31 14.33
CA ALA A 89 4.45 5.49 13.59
C ALA A 89 5.86 5.56 14.17
N ARG A 90 6.50 4.40 14.29
CA ARG A 90 7.91 4.26 14.65
C ARG A 90 8.63 3.52 13.53
N THR A 91 9.80 3.97 13.20
CA THR A 91 10.68 3.24 12.29
C THR A 91 11.48 2.23 13.11
N ILE A 92 11.44 0.97 12.70
CA ILE A 92 12.31 -0.08 13.22
C ILE A 92 13.25 -0.54 12.11
N GLN A 93 14.49 -0.83 12.50
CA GLN A 93 15.54 -1.26 11.60
C GLN A 93 15.99 -2.67 11.98
N ASP A 94 16.21 -3.52 10.99
CA ASP A 94 16.79 -4.83 11.19
C ASP A 94 18.34 -4.79 11.18
N ASN A 95 18.96 -5.95 11.40
CA ASN A 95 20.43 -6.07 11.43
C ASN A 95 21.11 -5.77 10.09
N ASN A 96 20.35 -5.79 8.99
CA ASN A 96 20.83 -5.48 7.63
C ASN A 96 20.63 -4.01 7.26
N GLY A 97 20.13 -3.20 8.18
CA GLY A 97 19.83 -1.78 7.92
C GLY A 97 18.52 -1.52 7.20
N CYS A 98 17.70 -2.55 6.95
CA CYS A 98 16.39 -2.38 6.36
C CYS A 98 15.39 -1.84 7.36
N VAL A 99 14.56 -0.89 6.91
CA VAL A 99 13.59 -0.20 7.76
C VAL A 99 12.15 -0.56 7.39
N ARG A 100 11.28 -0.54 8.39
CA ARG A 100 9.82 -0.59 8.22
C ARG A 100 9.11 0.16 9.32
N ILE A 101 7.87 0.50 9.10
CA ILE A 101 7.03 1.10 10.14
C ILE A 101 6.48 0.02 11.08
N ALA A 102 6.45 0.36 12.35
CA ALA A 102 5.80 -0.41 13.39
C ALA A 102 5.10 0.51 14.39
N LYS A 103 4.16 -0.04 15.15
CA LYS A 103 3.66 0.60 16.36
C LYS A 103 4.65 0.38 17.51
N GLU A 104 4.57 1.21 18.54
CA GLU A 104 5.49 1.20 19.69
C GLU A 104 5.59 -0.17 20.36
N ASN A 105 4.45 -0.85 20.55
CA ASN A 105 4.39 -2.24 21.03
C ASN A 105 3.12 -2.91 20.46
N LYS A 106 3.03 -4.26 20.55
CA LYS A 106 1.91 -5.04 19.99
C LYS A 106 0.56 -4.66 20.58
N ASP A 107 0.50 -4.34 21.86
CA ASP A 107 -0.72 -4.06 22.62
C ASP A 107 -1.09 -2.57 22.64
N SER A 108 -0.27 -1.73 21.98
CA SER A 108 -0.52 -0.29 21.90
C SER A 108 -1.86 0.01 21.21
N PRO A 109 -2.72 0.85 21.80
CA PRO A 109 -3.93 1.35 21.16
C PRO A 109 -3.61 2.30 20.00
N ARG A 110 -2.36 2.75 19.89
CA ARG A 110 -1.88 3.64 18.83
C ARG A 110 -1.76 2.87 17.53
N LYS A 111 -2.74 3.05 16.65
CA LYS A 111 -2.79 2.37 15.35
C LYS A 111 -1.89 3.05 14.33
N VAL A 112 -1.37 2.26 13.37
CA VAL A 112 -0.52 2.72 12.26
C VAL A 112 -0.98 2.13 10.91
N ASP A 113 -2.11 1.45 10.89
CA ASP A 113 -2.57 0.64 9.77
C ASP A 113 -2.69 1.47 8.47
N GLY A 114 -3.20 2.70 8.56
CA GLY A 114 -3.30 3.61 7.40
C GLY A 114 -1.93 4.03 6.86
N VAL A 115 -0.91 4.19 7.73
CA VAL A 115 0.47 4.50 7.29
C VAL A 115 1.07 3.28 6.60
N VAL A 116 0.87 2.09 7.15
CA VAL A 116 1.34 0.83 6.53
C VAL A 116 0.67 0.64 5.17
N ALA A 117 -0.65 0.82 5.06
CA ALA A 117 -1.38 0.73 3.80
C ALA A 117 -0.87 1.74 2.76
N MET A 118 -0.63 2.99 3.16
CA MET A 118 -0.06 4.02 2.30
C MET A 118 1.33 3.63 1.77
N ILE A 119 2.21 3.10 2.62
CA ILE A 119 3.54 2.64 2.23
C ILE A 119 3.45 1.43 1.27
N MET A 120 2.51 0.51 1.50
CA MET A 120 2.26 -0.61 0.59
C MET A 120 1.80 -0.12 -0.79
N ALA A 121 0.91 0.87 -0.84
CA ALA A 121 0.45 1.47 -2.08
C ALA A 121 1.60 2.16 -2.85
N ILE A 122 2.45 2.92 -2.15
CA ILE A 122 3.66 3.53 -2.72
C ILE A 122 4.62 2.44 -3.23
N GLY A 123 4.81 1.36 -2.46
CA GLY A 123 5.65 0.24 -2.87
C GLY A 123 5.14 -0.50 -4.11
N GLN A 124 3.83 -0.62 -4.25
CA GLN A 124 3.23 -1.20 -5.45
C GLN A 124 3.34 -0.26 -6.65
N TRP A 125 3.12 1.04 -6.46
CA TRP A 125 3.36 2.04 -7.49
C TRP A 125 4.81 2.04 -7.98
N MET A 126 5.80 1.94 -7.11
CA MET A 126 7.22 1.84 -7.51
C MET A 126 7.49 0.66 -8.44
N LYS A 127 6.87 -0.50 -8.18
CA LYS A 127 7.01 -1.68 -9.04
C LYS A 127 6.36 -1.47 -10.40
N PHE A 128 5.14 -0.93 -10.40
CA PHE A 128 4.39 -0.64 -11.61
C PHE A 128 5.13 0.35 -12.52
N ASP A 129 5.70 1.41 -11.94
CA ASP A 129 6.47 2.42 -12.69
C ASP A 129 7.74 1.82 -13.33
N ILE A 130 8.44 0.93 -12.63
CA ILE A 130 9.60 0.23 -13.17
C ILE A 130 9.22 -0.67 -14.35
N GLU A 131 8.13 -1.43 -14.23
CA GLU A 131 7.66 -2.34 -15.28
C GLU A 131 7.17 -1.56 -16.53
N ASP A 132 6.44 -0.47 -16.33
CA ASP A 132 5.95 0.38 -17.43
C ASP A 132 7.09 1.05 -18.18
N ASN A 133 8.08 1.58 -17.46
CA ASN A 133 9.27 2.19 -18.05
C ASN A 133 10.14 1.15 -18.79
N ALA A 134 10.31 -0.05 -18.26
CA ALA A 134 11.02 -1.13 -18.92
C ALA A 134 10.34 -1.53 -20.24
N ASN A 135 9.01 -1.63 -20.23
CA ASN A 135 8.23 -1.95 -21.43
C ASN A 135 8.34 -0.85 -22.50
N LYS A 136 8.24 0.43 -22.11
CA LYS A 136 8.41 1.57 -23.04
C LYS A 136 9.79 1.59 -23.70
N SER A 137 10.85 1.38 -22.92
CA SER A 137 12.25 1.36 -23.42
C SER A 137 12.48 0.29 -24.49
N VAL A 138 11.90 -0.91 -24.33
CA VAL A 138 12.03 -2.02 -25.29
C VAL A 138 11.36 -1.71 -26.63
N TYR A 139 10.24 -0.98 -26.64
CA TYR A 139 9.54 -0.61 -27.86
C TYR A 139 10.24 0.55 -28.59
N GLU A 140 10.79 1.51 -27.88
CA GLU A 140 11.52 2.63 -28.45
C GLU A 140 12.86 2.20 -29.09
N GLU A 141 13.61 1.31 -28.45
CA GLU A 141 14.88 0.79 -28.97
C GLU A 141 14.71 -0.10 -30.22
N ARG A 142 13.60 -0.81 -30.35
CA ARG A 142 13.35 -1.71 -31.51
C ARG A 142 12.83 -1.02 -32.75
N GLY A 143 12.54 0.28 -32.70
CA GLY A 143 12.22 1.07 -33.91
C GLY A 143 11.02 0.54 -34.72
N LEU A 144 10.11 -0.19 -34.11
CA LEU A 144 8.89 -0.68 -34.77
C LEU A 144 7.89 0.48 -34.87
N ARG A 145 8.07 1.28 -35.92
CA ARG A 145 6.98 2.10 -36.44
C ARG A 145 6.05 1.17 -37.21
N VAL A 146 4.85 1.01 -36.69
CA VAL A 146 3.70 0.48 -37.44
C VAL A 146 3.07 1.64 -38.20
#